data_18e8925cdc91623ec9754c48d19a17ba
#
_entry.id   18e8925cdc91623ec9754c48d19a17ba
#
_cell.length_a   1.000
_cell.length_b   1.000
_cell.length_c   1.000
_cell.angle_alpha   90.00
_cell.angle_beta   90.00
_cell.angle_gamma   90.00
#
_symmetry.space_group_name_H-M   'P 1'
#
loop_
_entity.id
_entity.type
_entity.pdbx_description
1 polymer ?
#
loop_
_entity_poly.entity_id
_entity_poly.type
_entity_poly.pdbx_seq_one_letter_code
_entity_poly.pdbx_strand_id
1 'polypeptide(L)'
;MAAGSLAARDVEHVLHPSTHLKNHVSSGPTISARAEGVYLWDSNGKQYLEGMAGLWCTALGYGREDLADVAADQMRKLSYSQLFAGRSNEPSILLAEKLKAMVPFDAGKVFFGVSGSDANDTQLKLIWYYNNAIGRPQKKKVISRIRGYHGVTVASGSLTGLPAFHNEFDLPINGILHTSSPHHYSEAHPGETPEDFASRCADDLEAMILREDPDTVAAFIAEPILGAGGVVVPPPTYYAKIQAVLKKYDILFIDDEVICGFGRTGHAFGAEAFAIQPDTMSVAKALSSAYLPISAVLIPDAMFAAFAERSNDLGNFAHGFTYSGHPVCAAVALRNLEIMEELSLFTHARQMGIILQTRLREFAEHPLVGEVRGEGLLAGVELVKQQQPRTPFAASDGVGAYCAKACEEAGLIVRNLGDTLAFCPPLIINEDQVHELIDKFGRGLEATYAWVRKQSLT
;
A
#
# COMPACT_ATOMS: atom_id res chain seq x y z
N MET A 1 -10.59 -17.45 -27.09
CA MET A 1 -9.96 -18.52 -26.24
C MET A 1 -10.32 -19.89 -26.80
N ALA A 2 -9.38 -20.86 -26.79
CA ALA A 2 -9.71 -22.23 -27.16
C ALA A 2 -10.67 -22.86 -26.11
N ALA A 3 -11.69 -23.58 -26.57
CA ALA A 3 -12.63 -24.25 -25.67
C ALA A 3 -11.88 -25.25 -24.75
N GLY A 4 -12.16 -25.24 -23.46
CA GLY A 4 -11.51 -26.10 -22.46
C GLY A 4 -10.09 -25.68 -22.04
N SER A 5 -9.52 -24.58 -22.59
CA SER A 5 -8.26 -24.01 -22.10
C SER A 5 -8.40 -23.50 -20.66
N LEU A 6 -7.25 -23.37 -19.94
CA LEU A 6 -7.26 -22.78 -18.59
C LEU A 6 -7.89 -21.36 -18.59
N ALA A 7 -7.61 -20.55 -19.61
CA ALA A 7 -8.20 -19.22 -19.74
C ALA A 7 -9.72 -19.26 -19.92
N ALA A 8 -10.26 -20.23 -20.70
CA ALA A 8 -11.70 -20.40 -20.84
C ALA A 8 -12.35 -20.86 -19.51
N ARG A 9 -11.70 -21.78 -18.81
CA ARG A 9 -12.16 -22.26 -17.49
C ARG A 9 -12.11 -21.20 -16.42
N ASP A 10 -11.08 -20.33 -16.45
CA ASP A 10 -10.97 -19.19 -15.54
C ASP A 10 -12.15 -18.23 -15.72
N VAL A 11 -12.43 -17.80 -16.96
CA VAL A 11 -13.57 -16.95 -17.29
C VAL A 11 -14.91 -17.57 -16.86
N GLU A 12 -15.05 -18.90 -16.91
CA GLU A 12 -16.26 -19.62 -16.50
C GLU A 12 -16.43 -19.68 -14.97
N HIS A 13 -15.34 -19.76 -14.20
CA HIS A 13 -15.42 -20.16 -12.78
C HIS A 13 -14.90 -19.10 -11.80
N VAL A 14 -14.10 -18.12 -12.23
CA VAL A 14 -13.44 -17.17 -11.31
C VAL A 14 -13.97 -15.75 -11.48
N LEU A 15 -14.48 -15.18 -10.38
CA LEU A 15 -14.80 -13.76 -10.33
C LEU A 15 -13.51 -12.96 -9.99
N HIS A 16 -12.97 -12.26 -10.96
CA HIS A 16 -11.75 -11.48 -10.80
C HIS A 16 -11.97 -10.19 -10.02
N PRO A 17 -11.15 -9.91 -8.95
CA PRO A 17 -11.22 -8.65 -8.22
C PRO A 17 -10.68 -7.48 -9.05
N SER A 18 -11.22 -6.28 -8.84
CA SER A 18 -10.75 -5.02 -9.46
C SER A 18 -10.51 -5.11 -10.97
N THR A 19 -11.41 -5.80 -11.69
CA THR A 19 -11.27 -6.13 -13.11
C THR A 19 -12.46 -5.60 -13.91
N HIS A 20 -12.22 -5.11 -15.13
CA HIS A 20 -13.29 -4.80 -16.07
C HIS A 20 -13.91 -6.11 -16.60
N LEU A 21 -14.94 -6.61 -15.91
CA LEU A 21 -15.48 -7.96 -16.09
C LEU A 21 -15.89 -8.28 -17.54
N LYS A 22 -16.54 -7.34 -18.23
CA LYS A 22 -16.95 -7.55 -19.62
C LYS A 22 -15.77 -7.73 -20.57
N ASN A 23 -14.70 -6.96 -20.38
CA ASN A 23 -13.48 -7.10 -21.18
C ASN A 23 -12.78 -8.42 -20.85
N HIS A 24 -12.72 -8.80 -19.56
CA HIS A 24 -12.14 -10.06 -19.12
C HIS A 24 -12.82 -11.27 -19.78
N VAL A 25 -14.14 -11.29 -19.86
CA VAL A 25 -14.90 -12.36 -20.57
C VAL A 25 -14.48 -12.49 -22.03
N SER A 26 -14.15 -11.37 -22.70
CA SER A 26 -13.76 -11.39 -24.11
C SER A 26 -12.29 -11.69 -24.37
N SER A 27 -11.38 -11.16 -23.53
CA SER A 27 -9.92 -11.28 -23.69
C SER A 27 -9.32 -12.48 -22.96
N GLY A 28 -9.92 -12.89 -21.83
CA GLY A 28 -9.37 -13.85 -20.89
C GLY A 28 -8.19 -13.31 -20.09
N PRO A 29 -7.70 -14.09 -19.11
CA PRO A 29 -6.56 -13.74 -18.26
C PRO A 29 -5.21 -14.04 -18.91
N THR A 30 -4.16 -13.32 -18.49
CA THR A 30 -2.78 -13.80 -18.56
C THR A 30 -2.56 -14.78 -17.41
N ILE A 31 -2.14 -16.03 -17.69
CA ILE A 31 -1.95 -17.06 -16.67
C ILE A 31 -0.48 -17.13 -16.30
N SER A 32 -0.15 -16.74 -15.07
CA SER A 32 1.19 -16.92 -14.51
C SER A 32 1.46 -18.40 -14.24
N ALA A 33 2.60 -18.91 -14.69
CA ALA A 33 2.95 -20.34 -14.57
C ALA A 33 4.09 -20.61 -13.58
N ARG A 34 5.11 -19.76 -13.56
CA ARG A 34 6.24 -19.82 -12.62
C ARG A 34 6.86 -18.45 -12.39
N ALA A 35 7.62 -18.32 -11.33
CA ALA A 35 8.36 -17.11 -11.04
C ALA A 35 9.65 -17.42 -10.27
N GLU A 36 10.70 -16.59 -10.46
CA GLU A 36 12.00 -16.74 -9.81
C GLU A 36 12.70 -15.38 -9.73
N GLY A 37 13.24 -15.02 -8.55
CA GLY A 37 13.87 -13.72 -8.33
C GLY A 37 12.90 -12.56 -8.64
N VAL A 38 13.23 -11.75 -9.62
CA VAL A 38 12.37 -10.63 -10.07
C VAL A 38 11.63 -10.92 -11.37
N TYR A 39 11.61 -12.18 -11.82
CA TYR A 39 11.00 -12.56 -13.10
C TYR A 39 9.80 -13.47 -12.91
N LEU A 40 8.82 -13.30 -13.79
CA LEU A 40 7.61 -14.11 -13.89
C LEU A 40 7.46 -14.64 -15.32
N TRP A 41 6.95 -15.86 -15.47
CA TRP A 41 6.63 -16.45 -16.78
C TRP A 41 5.15 -16.82 -16.86
N ASP A 42 4.55 -16.48 -17.98
CA ASP A 42 3.18 -16.92 -18.28
C ASP A 42 3.13 -18.37 -18.78
N SER A 43 1.92 -18.87 -18.96
CA SER A 43 1.66 -20.23 -19.46
C SER A 43 2.11 -20.47 -20.91
N ASN A 44 2.47 -19.41 -21.65
CA ASN A 44 3.02 -19.48 -23.01
C ASN A 44 4.55 -19.44 -23.01
N GLY A 45 5.17 -19.32 -21.82
CA GLY A 45 6.62 -19.25 -21.65
C GLY A 45 7.21 -17.85 -21.84
N LYS A 46 6.40 -16.81 -22.01
CA LYS A 46 6.89 -15.44 -22.09
C LYS A 46 7.34 -14.97 -20.70
N GLN A 47 8.55 -14.41 -20.66
CA GLN A 47 9.17 -13.86 -19.46
C GLN A 47 8.82 -12.38 -19.31
N TYR A 48 8.56 -11.98 -18.07
CA TYR A 48 8.34 -10.59 -17.67
C TYR A 48 9.26 -10.24 -16.51
N LEU A 49 9.84 -9.03 -16.54
CA LEU A 49 10.42 -8.40 -15.36
C LEU A 49 9.28 -7.84 -14.51
N GLU A 50 9.28 -8.18 -13.23
CA GLU A 50 8.23 -7.75 -12.28
C GLU A 50 8.53 -6.35 -11.74
N GLY A 51 7.92 -5.34 -12.34
CA GLY A 51 8.06 -3.94 -11.93
C GLY A 51 7.11 -3.50 -10.82
N MET A 52 6.26 -4.43 -10.30
CA MET A 52 5.22 -4.13 -9.29
C MET A 52 5.28 -4.98 -8.03
N ALA A 53 6.28 -5.87 -7.90
CA ALA A 53 6.35 -6.82 -6.79
C ALA A 53 5.00 -7.53 -6.56
N GLY A 54 4.43 -8.13 -7.61
CA GLY A 54 3.08 -8.64 -7.63
C GLY A 54 2.05 -7.53 -7.44
N LEU A 55 1.48 -7.42 -6.25
CA LEU A 55 0.60 -6.32 -5.88
C LEU A 55 1.22 -5.53 -4.71
N TRP A 56 2.41 -4.93 -4.93
CA TRP A 56 3.21 -4.17 -3.94
C TRP A 56 3.72 -5.03 -2.77
N CYS A 57 3.94 -6.33 -2.94
CA CYS A 57 4.07 -7.26 -1.81
C CYS A 57 5.25 -8.24 -1.87
N THR A 58 5.76 -8.67 -3.04
CA THR A 58 6.84 -9.66 -3.16
C THR A 58 8.22 -9.02 -2.96
N ALA A 59 8.50 -8.53 -1.76
CA ALA A 59 9.73 -7.78 -1.45
C ALA A 59 11.01 -8.61 -1.67
N LEU A 60 11.02 -9.88 -1.25
CA LEU A 60 12.11 -10.82 -1.49
C LEU A 60 12.05 -11.49 -2.88
N GLY A 61 11.13 -11.07 -3.75
CA GLY A 61 10.91 -11.72 -5.03
C GLY A 61 10.31 -13.13 -4.87
N TYR A 62 10.57 -13.97 -5.85
CA TYR A 62 9.98 -15.30 -5.98
C TYR A 62 11.01 -16.41 -5.81
N GLY A 63 10.54 -17.65 -5.51
CA GLY A 63 11.37 -18.83 -5.53
C GLY A 63 12.31 -19.00 -4.31
N ARG A 64 12.02 -18.39 -3.17
CA ARG A 64 12.81 -18.53 -1.94
C ARG A 64 12.52 -19.88 -1.28
N GLU A 65 13.44 -20.85 -1.46
CA GLU A 65 13.31 -22.18 -0.88
C GLU A 65 13.32 -22.16 0.65
N ASP A 66 14.14 -21.29 1.26
CA ASP A 66 14.23 -21.16 2.71
C ASP A 66 12.89 -20.73 3.37
N LEU A 67 12.06 -19.90 2.70
CA LEU A 67 10.72 -19.58 3.18
C LEU A 67 9.73 -20.75 2.99
N ALA A 68 9.88 -21.51 1.89
CA ALA A 68 9.08 -22.72 1.65
C ALA A 68 9.39 -23.81 2.70
N ASP A 69 10.66 -24.01 3.02
CA ASP A 69 11.11 -24.97 4.03
C ASP A 69 10.59 -24.60 5.43
N VAL A 70 10.70 -23.34 5.84
CA VAL A 70 10.14 -22.86 7.11
C VAL A 70 8.63 -23.09 7.18
N ALA A 71 7.90 -22.85 6.09
CA ALA A 71 6.46 -23.13 6.04
C ALA A 71 6.17 -24.63 6.21
N ALA A 72 6.90 -25.49 5.48
CA ALA A 72 6.73 -26.94 5.53
C ALA A 72 7.05 -27.49 6.93
N ASP A 73 8.15 -27.05 7.55
CA ASP A 73 8.57 -27.50 8.88
C ASP A 73 7.59 -27.04 9.97
N GLN A 74 7.15 -25.78 9.90
CA GLN A 74 6.14 -25.29 10.85
C GLN A 74 4.80 -26.02 10.68
N MET A 75 4.38 -26.34 9.45
CA MET A 75 3.18 -27.15 9.20
C MET A 75 3.28 -28.56 9.82
N ARG A 76 4.44 -29.19 9.75
CA ARG A 76 4.70 -30.50 10.39
C ARG A 76 4.70 -30.42 11.91
N LYS A 77 5.28 -29.33 12.48
CA LYS A 77 5.38 -29.09 13.92
C LYS A 77 4.03 -28.71 14.53
N LEU A 78 3.36 -27.71 13.96
CA LEU A 78 2.07 -27.16 14.41
C LEU A 78 1.44 -26.38 13.25
N SER A 79 0.50 -27.02 12.56
CA SER A 79 -0.16 -26.44 11.39
C SER A 79 -1.12 -25.31 11.74
N TYR A 80 -1.76 -25.36 12.91
CA TYR A 80 -2.68 -24.35 13.39
C TYR A 80 -2.76 -24.30 14.92
N SER A 81 -2.86 -23.10 15.47
CA SER A 81 -3.26 -22.82 16.84
C SER A 81 -3.91 -21.45 16.89
N GLN A 82 -4.99 -21.32 17.64
CA GLN A 82 -5.68 -20.05 17.85
C GLN A 82 -4.96 -19.19 18.91
N LEU A 83 -5.17 -17.86 18.87
CA LEU A 83 -4.75 -16.94 19.93
C LEU A 83 -5.90 -16.56 20.89
N PHE A 84 -7.08 -17.17 20.74
CA PHE A 84 -8.25 -16.90 21.58
C PHE A 84 -8.11 -17.54 22.97
N ALA A 85 -8.79 -16.94 23.96
CA ALA A 85 -8.90 -17.44 25.32
C ALA A 85 -7.53 -17.75 26.00
N GLY A 86 -6.54 -16.90 25.75
CA GLY A 86 -5.21 -17.00 26.39
C GLY A 86 -4.31 -18.10 25.79
N ARG A 87 -4.66 -18.69 24.66
CA ARG A 87 -3.77 -19.59 23.92
C ARG A 87 -2.78 -18.78 23.08
N SER A 88 -1.61 -19.36 22.79
CA SER A 88 -0.59 -18.75 21.97
C SER A 88 0.26 -19.81 21.24
N ASN A 89 1.17 -19.34 20.38
CA ASN A 89 2.18 -20.18 19.73
C ASN A 89 3.51 -19.41 19.63
N GLU A 90 4.60 -20.14 19.62
CA GLU A 90 5.96 -19.59 19.60
C GLU A 90 6.23 -18.63 18.43
N PRO A 91 5.90 -18.97 17.15
CA PRO A 91 6.15 -18.06 16.02
C PRO A 91 5.47 -16.70 16.17
N SER A 92 4.22 -16.66 16.66
CA SER A 92 3.51 -15.39 16.86
C SER A 92 4.14 -14.53 17.94
N ILE A 93 4.66 -15.16 19.02
CA ILE A 93 5.36 -14.44 20.10
C ILE A 93 6.64 -13.80 19.53
N LEU A 94 7.49 -14.59 18.86
CA LEU A 94 8.75 -14.12 18.31
C LEU A 94 8.55 -13.04 17.22
N LEU A 95 7.55 -13.21 16.36
CA LEU A 95 7.22 -12.20 15.36
C LEU A 95 6.74 -10.89 16.02
N ALA A 96 5.94 -10.95 17.08
CA ALA A 96 5.50 -9.76 17.81
C ALA A 96 6.68 -9.02 18.45
N GLU A 97 7.61 -9.74 19.07
CA GLU A 97 8.86 -9.18 19.61
C GLU A 97 9.69 -8.49 18.52
N LYS A 98 9.86 -9.18 17.37
CA LYS A 98 10.58 -8.63 16.23
C LYS A 98 9.96 -7.34 15.71
N LEU A 99 8.65 -7.32 15.47
CA LEU A 99 7.95 -6.13 14.98
C LEU A 99 8.05 -4.97 15.97
N LYS A 100 7.86 -5.20 17.26
CA LYS A 100 8.02 -4.17 18.29
C LYS A 100 9.41 -3.54 18.31
N ALA A 101 10.44 -4.35 18.06
CA ALA A 101 11.84 -3.85 18.02
C ALA A 101 12.15 -3.04 16.75
N MET A 102 11.36 -3.19 15.68
CA MET A 102 11.60 -2.53 14.39
C MET A 102 10.89 -1.20 14.23
N VAL A 103 9.68 -1.03 14.80
CA VAL A 103 8.85 0.16 14.56
C VAL A 103 9.41 1.42 15.23
N PRO A 104 9.22 2.61 14.62
CA PRO A 104 9.82 3.87 15.09
C PRO A 104 9.03 4.55 16.23
N PHE A 105 8.25 3.80 17.01
CA PHE A 105 7.53 4.29 18.18
C PHE A 105 7.47 3.22 19.27
N ASP A 106 7.10 3.60 20.48
CA ASP A 106 7.03 2.67 21.62
C ASP A 106 5.77 1.81 21.55
N ALA A 107 5.86 0.72 20.78
CA ALA A 107 4.78 -0.23 20.60
C ALA A 107 4.65 -1.18 21.81
N GLY A 108 3.48 -1.20 22.41
CA GLY A 108 3.14 -2.09 23.54
C GLY A 108 2.75 -3.49 23.11
N LYS A 109 1.80 -3.60 22.17
CA LYS A 109 1.23 -4.89 21.72
C LYS A 109 1.07 -4.94 20.21
N VAL A 110 1.05 -6.18 19.70
CA VAL A 110 0.81 -6.52 18.29
C VAL A 110 -0.45 -7.36 18.19
N PHE A 111 -1.38 -6.93 17.34
CA PHE A 111 -2.57 -7.70 16.98
C PHE A 111 -2.40 -8.22 15.57
N PHE A 112 -2.54 -9.54 15.34
CA PHE A 112 -2.35 -10.16 14.03
C PHE A 112 -3.67 -10.33 13.27
N GLY A 113 -3.65 -9.98 11.98
CA GLY A 113 -4.67 -10.24 10.98
C GLY A 113 -4.13 -11.04 9.79
N VAL A 114 -4.83 -10.99 8.65
CA VAL A 114 -4.49 -11.74 7.43
C VAL A 114 -4.37 -10.85 6.19
N SER A 115 -4.74 -9.59 6.27
CA SER A 115 -4.71 -8.62 5.17
C SER A 115 -4.56 -7.19 5.67
N GLY A 116 -4.12 -6.26 4.80
CA GLY A 116 -4.13 -4.84 5.12
C GLY A 116 -5.54 -4.28 5.37
N SER A 117 -6.55 -4.83 4.69
CA SER A 117 -7.94 -4.42 4.88
C SER A 117 -8.46 -4.74 6.27
N ASP A 118 -8.19 -5.96 6.78
CA ASP A 118 -8.61 -6.33 8.13
C ASP A 118 -7.77 -5.64 9.22
N ALA A 119 -6.51 -5.31 8.94
CA ALA A 119 -5.69 -4.49 9.83
C ALA A 119 -6.33 -3.10 10.02
N ASN A 120 -6.73 -2.43 8.94
CA ASN A 120 -7.34 -1.10 9.00
C ASN A 120 -8.78 -1.14 9.55
N ASP A 121 -9.57 -2.19 9.31
CA ASP A 121 -10.83 -2.42 10.03
C ASP A 121 -10.60 -2.59 11.54
N THR A 122 -9.54 -3.30 11.89
CA THR A 122 -9.12 -3.46 13.30
C THR A 122 -8.73 -2.12 13.90
N GLN A 123 -7.94 -1.29 13.21
CA GLN A 123 -7.59 0.06 13.67
C GLN A 123 -8.84 0.87 14.05
N LEU A 124 -9.83 0.93 13.15
CA LEU A 124 -11.07 1.65 13.41
C LEU A 124 -11.77 1.15 14.68
N LYS A 125 -11.89 -0.17 14.84
CA LYS A 125 -12.52 -0.78 16.03
C LYS A 125 -11.71 -0.53 17.29
N LEU A 126 -10.38 -0.59 17.24
CA LEU A 126 -9.51 -0.33 18.39
C LEU A 126 -9.61 1.14 18.83
N ILE A 127 -9.65 2.09 17.89
CA ILE A 127 -9.85 3.51 18.17
C ILE A 127 -11.21 3.76 18.84
N TRP A 128 -12.27 3.13 18.33
CA TRP A 128 -13.58 3.23 18.95
C TRP A 128 -13.63 2.63 20.36
N TYR A 129 -13.03 1.44 20.53
CA TYR A 129 -12.95 0.77 21.83
C TYR A 129 -12.15 1.60 22.84
N TYR A 130 -10.99 2.14 22.40
CA TYR A 130 -10.14 3.01 23.20
C TYR A 130 -10.90 4.23 23.73
N ASN A 131 -11.54 4.98 22.81
CA ASN A 131 -12.29 6.17 23.21
C ASN A 131 -13.46 5.85 24.16
N ASN A 132 -14.13 4.71 23.97
CA ASN A 132 -15.13 4.22 24.94
C ASN A 132 -14.50 3.92 26.30
N ALA A 133 -13.36 3.23 26.32
CA ALA A 133 -12.68 2.83 27.54
C ALA A 133 -12.21 4.02 28.39
N ILE A 134 -11.76 5.10 27.73
CA ILE A 134 -11.30 6.32 28.43
C ILE A 134 -12.39 7.39 28.64
N GLY A 135 -13.68 7.03 28.44
CA GLY A 135 -14.80 7.92 28.71
C GLY A 135 -15.10 8.99 27.64
N ARG A 136 -14.68 8.75 26.40
CA ARG A 136 -14.92 9.67 25.24
C ARG A 136 -15.81 9.00 24.17
N PRO A 137 -17.04 8.53 24.46
CA PRO A 137 -17.83 7.71 23.56
C PRO A 137 -18.29 8.43 22.28
N GLN A 138 -18.29 9.76 22.25
CA GLN A 138 -18.62 10.56 21.05
C GLN A 138 -17.45 10.65 20.05
N LYS A 139 -16.20 10.42 20.46
CA LYS A 139 -14.99 10.55 19.64
C LYS A 139 -14.82 9.33 18.75
N LYS A 140 -15.43 9.37 17.54
CA LYS A 140 -15.60 8.21 16.64
C LYS A 140 -15.25 8.46 15.19
N LYS A 141 -15.30 9.73 14.73
CA LYS A 141 -15.02 10.06 13.33
C LYS A 141 -13.57 9.82 13.02
N VAL A 142 -13.29 9.29 11.82
CA VAL A 142 -11.93 9.11 11.30
C VAL A 142 -11.79 9.86 10.01
N ILE A 143 -10.72 10.64 9.88
CA ILE A 143 -10.39 11.39 8.68
C ILE A 143 -9.30 10.63 7.92
N SER A 144 -9.50 10.43 6.64
CA SER A 144 -8.53 9.92 5.68
C SER A 144 -8.31 10.97 4.58
N ARG A 145 -7.63 10.63 3.50
CA ARG A 145 -7.33 11.56 2.40
C ARG A 145 -8.01 11.15 1.11
N ILE A 146 -8.46 12.11 0.33
CA ILE A 146 -8.78 11.90 -1.09
C ILE A 146 -7.57 11.24 -1.75
N ARG A 147 -7.79 10.21 -2.60
CA ARG A 147 -6.80 9.34 -3.22
C ARG A 147 -6.09 8.35 -2.25
N GLY A 148 -6.33 8.39 -0.94
CA GLY A 148 -5.82 7.38 -0.01
C GLY A 148 -6.40 5.99 -0.30
N TYR A 149 -5.65 4.93 0.00
CA TYR A 149 -6.13 3.55 -0.13
C TYR A 149 -5.81 2.76 1.15
N HIS A 150 -6.86 2.29 1.80
CA HIS A 150 -6.73 1.62 3.10
C HIS A 150 -7.34 0.21 3.13
N GLY A 151 -7.93 -0.23 2.02
CA GLY A 151 -8.52 -1.57 1.87
C GLY A 151 -9.86 -1.57 1.15
N VAL A 152 -10.56 -2.72 1.23
CA VAL A 152 -11.81 -2.99 0.48
C VAL A 152 -12.92 -3.60 1.32
N THR A 153 -12.73 -3.84 2.61
CA THR A 153 -13.82 -4.20 3.54
C THR A 153 -14.70 -2.97 3.78
N VAL A 154 -15.85 -3.12 4.41
CA VAL A 154 -16.79 -1.99 4.59
C VAL A 154 -16.14 -0.80 5.29
N ALA A 155 -15.35 -1.02 6.34
CA ALA A 155 -14.70 0.07 7.06
C ALA A 155 -13.44 0.57 6.33
N SER A 156 -12.51 -0.30 5.95
CA SER A 156 -11.29 0.12 5.25
C SER A 156 -11.58 0.63 3.82
N GLY A 157 -12.61 0.10 3.16
CA GLY A 157 -13.13 0.64 1.90
C GLY A 157 -13.72 2.04 2.08
N SER A 158 -14.36 2.31 3.20
CA SER A 158 -14.83 3.66 3.54
C SER A 158 -13.67 4.63 3.80
N LEU A 159 -12.57 4.17 4.44
CA LEU A 159 -11.35 4.96 4.63
C LEU A 159 -10.61 5.23 3.30
N THR A 160 -10.76 4.37 2.31
CA THR A 160 -10.20 4.56 0.96
C THR A 160 -10.85 5.78 0.30
N GLY A 161 -10.06 6.78 -0.15
CA GLY A 161 -10.53 8.00 -0.77
C GLY A 161 -10.55 7.95 -2.31
N LEU A 162 -10.85 6.78 -2.87
CA LEU A 162 -10.93 6.53 -4.33
C LEU A 162 -12.38 6.20 -4.69
N PRO A 163 -13.08 7.04 -5.48
CA PRO A 163 -14.51 6.89 -5.76
C PRO A 163 -14.91 5.53 -6.34
N ALA A 164 -14.03 4.87 -7.10
CA ALA A 164 -14.29 3.56 -7.68
C ALA A 164 -14.53 2.46 -6.62
N PHE A 165 -14.06 2.65 -5.38
CA PHE A 165 -14.27 1.73 -4.27
C PHE A 165 -15.51 2.07 -3.42
N HIS A 166 -16.18 3.20 -3.74
CA HIS A 166 -17.41 3.64 -3.07
C HIS A 166 -18.64 3.44 -3.92
N ASN A 167 -18.51 3.76 -5.22
CA ASN A 167 -19.63 3.66 -6.17
C ASN A 167 -20.18 2.22 -6.20
N GLU A 168 -21.51 2.05 -6.17
CA GLU A 168 -22.22 0.78 -6.13
C GLU A 168 -22.00 -0.08 -4.87
N PHE A 169 -21.21 0.40 -3.88
CA PHE A 169 -20.98 -0.28 -2.60
C PHE A 169 -21.59 0.48 -1.41
N ASP A 170 -22.29 1.58 -1.65
CA ASP A 170 -22.91 2.45 -0.63
C ASP A 170 -21.93 2.95 0.43
N LEU A 171 -20.69 3.26 0.00
CA LEU A 171 -19.62 3.79 0.84
C LEU A 171 -19.37 5.28 0.54
N PRO A 172 -18.79 6.02 1.49
CA PRO A 172 -18.33 5.62 2.82
C PRO A 172 -19.46 5.55 3.86
N ILE A 173 -19.26 4.76 4.91
CA ILE A 173 -20.15 4.75 6.08
C ILE A 173 -20.04 6.07 6.86
N ASN A 174 -21.09 6.38 7.65
CA ASN A 174 -21.10 7.59 8.48
C ASN A 174 -19.91 7.61 9.44
N GLY A 175 -19.32 8.82 9.61
CA GLY A 175 -18.18 9.04 10.50
C GLY A 175 -16.82 8.85 9.86
N ILE A 176 -16.77 8.49 8.58
CA ILE A 176 -15.53 8.48 7.78
C ILE A 176 -15.53 9.70 6.86
N LEU A 177 -14.47 10.49 6.91
CA LEU A 177 -14.31 11.75 6.22
C LEU A 177 -13.02 11.75 5.37
N HIS A 178 -12.98 12.55 4.31
CA HIS A 178 -11.82 12.65 3.45
C HIS A 178 -11.38 14.11 3.29
N THR A 179 -10.17 14.42 3.75
CA THR A 179 -9.52 15.72 3.52
C THR A 179 -8.75 15.75 2.21
N SER A 180 -8.18 16.90 1.85
CA SER A 180 -7.42 17.11 0.60
C SER A 180 -6.26 16.12 0.44
N SER A 181 -5.95 15.81 -0.83
CA SER A 181 -4.79 14.99 -1.22
C SER A 181 -3.51 15.84 -1.19
N PRO A 182 -2.35 15.32 -0.74
CA PRO A 182 -1.09 16.05 -0.76
C PRO A 182 -0.39 16.04 -2.14
N HIS A 183 -1.13 16.01 -3.24
CA HIS A 183 -0.59 15.95 -4.59
C HIS A 183 -0.34 17.34 -5.17
N HIS A 184 0.80 17.94 -4.82
CA HIS A 184 1.16 19.31 -5.25
C HIS A 184 1.05 19.50 -6.77
N TYR A 185 1.57 18.56 -7.57
CA TYR A 185 1.56 18.67 -9.04
C TYR A 185 0.14 18.84 -9.63
N SER A 186 -0.87 18.17 -9.07
CA SER A 186 -2.24 18.25 -9.61
C SER A 186 -3.17 19.21 -8.88
N GLU A 187 -2.89 19.53 -7.61
CA GLU A 187 -3.82 20.21 -6.72
C GLU A 187 -3.36 21.64 -6.32
N ALA A 188 -2.09 21.99 -6.64
CA ALA A 188 -1.57 23.32 -6.32
C ALA A 188 -2.24 24.41 -7.18
N HIS A 189 -2.46 25.56 -6.58
CA HIS A 189 -2.87 26.77 -7.29
C HIS A 189 -1.72 27.34 -8.13
N PRO A 190 -1.99 28.11 -9.18
CA PRO A 190 -0.94 28.75 -9.96
C PRO A 190 0.01 29.59 -9.09
N GLY A 191 1.31 29.20 -9.09
CA GLY A 191 2.35 29.87 -8.30
C GLY A 191 2.44 29.46 -6.83
N GLU A 192 1.62 28.52 -6.37
CA GLU A 192 1.68 27.98 -5.01
C GLU A 192 2.93 27.12 -4.83
N THR A 193 3.75 27.47 -3.84
CA THR A 193 4.94 26.67 -3.53
C THR A 193 4.58 25.36 -2.83
N PRO A 194 5.45 24.33 -2.84
CA PRO A 194 5.21 23.09 -2.07
C PRO A 194 4.98 23.36 -0.57
N GLU A 195 5.62 24.37 0.00
CA GLU A 195 5.46 24.78 1.41
C GLU A 195 4.08 25.40 1.67
N ASP A 196 3.63 26.31 0.79
CA ASP A 196 2.31 26.96 0.92
C ASP A 196 1.19 25.91 0.71
N PHE A 197 1.37 25.03 -0.26
CA PHE A 197 0.46 23.92 -0.51
C PHE A 197 0.34 22.96 0.70
N ALA A 198 1.47 22.63 1.34
CA ALA A 198 1.45 21.82 2.56
C ALA A 198 0.74 22.53 3.71
N SER A 199 0.88 23.88 3.82
CA SER A 199 0.15 24.68 4.79
C SER A 199 -1.34 24.64 4.51
N ARG A 200 -1.76 24.83 3.26
CA ARG A 200 -3.16 24.75 2.85
C ARG A 200 -3.79 23.37 3.14
N CYS A 201 -3.06 22.29 2.90
CA CYS A 201 -3.54 20.93 3.27
C CYS A 201 -3.76 20.80 4.79
N ALA A 202 -2.91 21.40 5.61
CA ALA A 202 -3.07 21.39 7.07
C ALA A 202 -4.25 22.28 7.50
N ASP A 203 -4.42 23.46 6.88
CA ASP A 203 -5.56 24.35 7.11
C ASP A 203 -6.89 23.68 6.72
N ASP A 204 -6.93 22.95 5.59
CA ASP A 204 -8.09 22.16 5.14
C ASP A 204 -8.47 21.09 6.19
N LEU A 205 -7.46 20.39 6.72
CA LEU A 205 -7.66 19.39 7.78
C LEU A 205 -8.20 20.07 9.06
N GLU A 206 -7.61 21.18 9.48
CA GLU A 206 -8.05 21.90 10.67
C GLU A 206 -9.47 22.43 10.51
N ALA A 207 -9.79 23.02 9.37
CA ALA A 207 -11.14 23.51 9.05
C ALA A 207 -12.17 22.36 9.07
N MET A 208 -11.81 21.17 8.59
CA MET A 208 -12.65 19.98 8.66
C MET A 208 -12.88 19.55 10.11
N ILE A 209 -11.83 19.46 10.93
CA ILE A 209 -11.91 19.11 12.35
C ILE A 209 -12.84 20.07 13.10
N LEU A 210 -12.68 21.37 12.88
CA LEU A 210 -13.52 22.40 13.53
C LEU A 210 -14.98 22.30 13.11
N ARG A 211 -15.25 22.06 11.81
CA ARG A 211 -16.62 21.88 11.30
C ARG A 211 -17.32 20.65 11.88
N GLU A 212 -16.55 19.57 12.06
CA GLU A 212 -17.07 18.28 12.54
C GLU A 212 -17.20 18.18 14.07
N ASP A 213 -16.76 19.17 14.81
CA ASP A 213 -16.55 19.17 16.26
C ASP A 213 -15.33 18.31 16.67
N PRO A 214 -14.22 18.94 17.13
CA PRO A 214 -12.99 18.25 17.52
C PRO A 214 -13.18 17.10 18.52
N ASP A 215 -14.16 17.23 19.43
CA ASP A 215 -14.49 16.21 20.42
C ASP A 215 -15.15 14.96 19.81
N THR A 216 -15.51 15.00 18.52
CA THR A 216 -16.07 13.85 17.79
C THR A 216 -15.08 13.16 16.87
N VAL A 217 -13.92 13.81 16.56
CA VAL A 217 -12.89 13.28 15.67
C VAL A 217 -11.87 12.46 16.46
N ALA A 218 -11.80 11.18 16.18
CA ALA A 218 -11.00 10.21 16.93
C ALA A 218 -9.58 10.04 16.37
N ALA A 219 -9.45 9.95 15.03
CA ALA A 219 -8.17 9.66 14.39
C ALA A 219 -8.09 10.24 12.98
N PHE A 220 -6.85 10.37 12.52
CA PHE A 220 -6.47 10.57 11.13
C PHE A 220 -5.67 9.35 10.68
N ILE A 221 -5.96 8.82 9.47
CA ILE A 221 -5.22 7.69 8.88
C ILE A 221 -4.55 8.14 7.59
N ALA A 222 -3.29 7.75 7.41
CA ALA A 222 -2.51 8.09 6.22
C ALA A 222 -1.46 7.05 5.87
N GLU A 223 -1.27 6.80 4.57
CA GLU A 223 -0.07 6.16 4.01
C GLU A 223 1.07 7.19 3.96
N PRO A 224 2.33 6.85 4.27
CA PRO A 224 3.46 7.77 4.10
C PRO A 224 3.58 8.33 2.67
N ILE A 225 3.36 7.48 1.67
CA ILE A 225 3.17 7.81 0.24
C ILE A 225 1.84 7.19 -0.18
N LEU A 226 0.96 7.95 -0.83
CA LEU A 226 -0.28 7.38 -1.35
C LEU A 226 0.05 6.42 -2.49
N GLY A 227 0.04 5.10 -2.22
CA GLY A 227 0.43 4.10 -3.20
C GLY A 227 -0.57 4.02 -4.36
N ALA A 228 -1.74 3.42 -4.12
CA ALA A 228 -2.79 3.21 -5.13
C ALA A 228 -3.40 4.52 -5.64
N GLY A 229 -3.26 5.62 -4.91
CA GLY A 229 -3.70 6.95 -5.32
C GLY A 229 -2.84 7.61 -6.40
N GLY A 230 -1.76 6.94 -6.85
CA GLY A 230 -0.90 7.44 -7.93
C GLY A 230 0.55 7.66 -7.51
N VAL A 231 1.05 6.96 -6.50
CA VAL A 231 2.40 7.15 -5.92
C VAL A 231 2.63 8.62 -5.56
N VAL A 232 1.69 9.21 -4.82
CA VAL A 232 1.77 10.63 -4.46
C VAL A 232 2.70 10.80 -3.26
N VAL A 233 3.84 11.43 -3.50
CA VAL A 233 4.82 11.82 -2.47
C VAL A 233 4.41 13.18 -1.92
N PRO A 234 4.12 13.30 -0.61
CA PRO A 234 3.74 14.58 -0.01
C PRO A 234 4.90 15.59 -0.04
N PRO A 235 4.61 16.90 -0.05
CA PRO A 235 5.64 17.92 0.14
C PRO A 235 6.43 17.71 1.45
N PRO A 236 7.71 18.12 1.51
CA PRO A 236 8.60 17.81 2.66
C PRO A 236 8.05 18.21 4.03
N THR A 237 7.29 19.30 4.15
CA THR A 237 6.77 19.81 5.43
C THR A 237 5.35 19.34 5.75
N TYR A 238 4.73 18.56 4.85
CA TYR A 238 3.33 18.14 5.00
C TYR A 238 3.06 17.43 6.31
N TYR A 239 3.80 16.37 6.63
CA TYR A 239 3.53 15.59 7.85
C TYR A 239 3.82 16.36 9.13
N ALA A 240 4.84 17.25 9.14
CA ALA A 240 5.09 18.08 10.31
C ALA A 240 3.90 18.99 10.62
N LYS A 241 3.28 19.57 9.58
CA LYS A 241 2.10 20.46 9.72
C LYS A 241 0.84 19.67 10.11
N ILE A 242 0.59 18.52 9.46
CA ILE A 242 -0.52 17.63 9.80
C ILE A 242 -0.43 17.18 11.26
N GLN A 243 0.71 16.71 11.72
CA GLN A 243 0.92 16.25 13.10
C GLN A 243 0.72 17.39 14.12
N ALA A 244 1.10 18.62 13.79
CA ALA A 244 0.85 19.77 14.64
C ALA A 244 -0.67 20.02 14.85
N VAL A 245 -1.46 19.88 13.78
CA VAL A 245 -2.93 19.98 13.84
C VAL A 245 -3.52 18.84 14.67
N LEU A 246 -3.12 17.59 14.41
CA LEU A 246 -3.62 16.42 15.15
C LEU A 246 -3.35 16.54 16.64
N LYS A 247 -2.13 16.94 17.01
CA LYS A 247 -1.73 17.16 18.41
C LYS A 247 -2.56 18.24 19.10
N LYS A 248 -2.85 19.34 18.38
CA LYS A 248 -3.65 20.45 18.89
C LYS A 248 -5.05 20.03 19.35
N TYR A 249 -5.65 19.05 18.66
CA TYR A 249 -7.03 18.57 18.91
C TYR A 249 -7.09 17.18 19.53
N ASP A 250 -5.96 16.65 20.02
CA ASP A 250 -5.88 15.31 20.65
C ASP A 250 -6.50 14.22 19.74
N ILE A 251 -6.08 14.20 18.47
CA ILE A 251 -6.52 13.27 17.43
C ILE A 251 -5.39 12.29 17.18
N LEU A 252 -5.67 10.98 17.22
CA LEU A 252 -4.68 9.92 17.01
C LEU A 252 -4.23 9.84 15.55
N PHE A 253 -2.96 9.55 15.33
CA PHE A 253 -2.41 9.31 14.00
C PHE A 253 -2.22 7.80 13.77
N ILE A 254 -2.97 7.23 12.83
CA ILE A 254 -2.83 5.85 12.34
C ILE A 254 -1.93 5.89 11.09
N ASP A 255 -0.74 5.30 11.18
CA ASP A 255 0.18 5.16 10.06
C ASP A 255 -0.10 3.86 9.30
N ASP A 256 -0.50 3.97 8.05
CA ASP A 256 -0.73 2.82 7.16
C ASP A 256 0.55 2.50 6.38
N GLU A 257 1.36 1.62 6.93
CA GLU A 257 2.62 1.13 6.36
C GLU A 257 2.45 -0.13 5.49
N VAL A 258 1.25 -0.44 5.10
CA VAL A 258 0.93 -1.65 4.32
C VAL A 258 1.71 -1.70 2.99
N ILE A 259 1.98 -0.56 2.33
CA ILE A 259 2.84 -0.49 1.13
C ILE A 259 4.25 -0.03 1.47
N CYS A 260 4.40 1.02 2.28
CA CYS A 260 5.69 1.70 2.50
C CYS A 260 6.62 0.94 3.44
N GLY A 261 6.09 0.10 4.32
CA GLY A 261 6.86 -0.65 5.30
C GLY A 261 7.83 -1.67 4.71
N PHE A 262 8.78 -2.07 5.54
CA PHE A 262 9.78 -3.11 5.28
C PHE A 262 10.68 -2.84 4.07
N GLY A 263 11.21 -1.61 3.97
CA GLY A 263 12.28 -1.28 3.04
C GLY A 263 11.87 -0.52 1.78
N ARG A 264 10.57 -0.37 1.50
CA ARG A 264 10.09 0.19 0.22
C ARG A 264 10.62 1.60 -0.07
N THR A 265 10.70 2.45 0.94
CA THR A 265 11.25 3.82 0.86
C THR A 265 12.78 3.90 1.06
N GLY A 266 13.45 2.75 1.20
CA GLY A 266 14.88 2.71 1.58
C GLY A 266 15.12 2.84 3.10
N HIS A 267 14.05 2.85 3.90
CA HIS A 267 14.03 2.82 5.36
C HIS A 267 13.21 1.62 5.83
N ALA A 268 13.29 1.22 7.09
CA ALA A 268 12.46 0.13 7.60
C ALA A 268 10.97 0.46 7.42
N PHE A 269 10.60 1.71 7.68
CA PHE A 269 9.24 2.23 7.52
C PHE A 269 9.24 3.58 6.81
N GLY A 270 8.15 3.89 6.12
CA GLY A 270 7.94 5.21 5.52
C GLY A 270 7.86 6.32 6.57
N ALA A 271 7.42 6.01 7.78
CA ALA A 271 7.45 6.91 8.93
C ALA A 271 8.83 7.54 9.16
N GLU A 272 9.90 6.76 8.99
CA GLU A 272 11.28 7.26 9.14
C GLU A 272 11.65 8.22 8.01
N ALA A 273 11.23 7.93 6.77
CA ALA A 273 11.52 8.76 5.61
C ALA A 273 10.83 10.15 5.69
N PHE A 274 9.66 10.21 6.33
CA PHE A 274 8.82 11.42 6.40
C PHE A 274 8.69 12.02 7.79
N ALA A 275 9.49 11.57 8.78
CA ALA A 275 9.44 12.01 10.17
C ALA A 275 8.02 11.92 10.79
N ILE A 276 7.31 10.86 10.46
CA ILE A 276 6.00 10.55 11.05
C ILE A 276 6.21 9.94 12.45
N GLN A 277 5.43 10.41 13.41
CA GLN A 277 5.36 9.89 14.77
C GLN A 277 3.95 9.35 15.00
N PRO A 278 3.67 8.09 14.67
CA PRO A 278 2.34 7.55 14.75
C PRO A 278 1.95 7.14 16.17
N ASP A 279 0.66 7.17 16.48
CA ASP A 279 0.10 6.55 17.69
C ASP A 279 -0.12 5.05 17.51
N THR A 280 -0.48 4.62 16.30
CA THR A 280 -0.64 3.21 15.93
C THR A 280 -0.20 2.99 14.48
N MET A 281 0.12 1.73 14.12
CA MET A 281 0.60 1.38 12.79
C MET A 281 -0.07 0.12 12.26
N SER A 282 -0.36 0.09 10.96
CA SER A 282 -0.81 -1.10 10.23
C SER A 282 0.27 -1.59 9.27
N VAL A 283 0.56 -2.89 9.28
CA VAL A 283 1.53 -3.52 8.38
C VAL A 283 0.97 -4.80 7.76
N ALA A 284 1.36 -5.11 6.51
CA ALA A 284 1.01 -6.32 5.77
C ALA A 284 1.99 -6.53 4.61
N LYS A 285 1.57 -7.15 3.51
CA LYS A 285 2.31 -7.27 2.23
C LYS A 285 3.77 -7.75 2.39
N ALA A 286 4.72 -6.81 2.38
CA ALA A 286 6.15 -7.10 2.52
C ALA A 286 6.49 -7.77 3.86
N LEU A 287 5.62 -7.72 4.86
CA LEU A 287 5.76 -8.44 6.13
C LEU A 287 6.07 -9.95 5.93
N SER A 288 5.50 -10.56 4.90
CA SER A 288 5.79 -11.96 4.52
C SER A 288 6.28 -12.10 3.07
N SER A 289 6.58 -11.00 2.39
CA SER A 289 6.84 -10.96 0.94
C SER A 289 5.79 -11.72 0.12
N ALA A 290 4.54 -11.75 0.58
CA ALA A 290 3.40 -12.44 -0.02
C ALA A 290 3.51 -13.98 -0.07
N TYR A 291 4.48 -14.59 0.59
CA TYR A 291 4.56 -16.04 0.69
C TYR A 291 3.36 -16.64 1.43
N LEU A 292 2.91 -15.99 2.49
CA LEU A 292 1.66 -16.34 3.19
C LEU A 292 0.92 -15.05 3.64
N PRO A 293 -0.42 -15.09 3.70
CA PRO A 293 -1.22 -13.94 4.11
C PRO A 293 -1.09 -13.67 5.62
N ILE A 294 -0.60 -12.48 5.96
CA ILE A 294 -0.51 -11.99 7.34
C ILE A 294 -0.51 -10.47 7.35
N SER A 295 -1.07 -9.91 8.40
CA SER A 295 -0.99 -8.48 8.73
C SER A 295 -0.80 -8.30 10.22
N ALA A 296 -0.43 -7.09 10.64
CA ALA A 296 -0.38 -6.75 12.04
C ALA A 296 -0.79 -5.29 12.28
N VAL A 297 -1.37 -5.05 13.45
CA VAL A 297 -1.64 -3.73 14.02
C VAL A 297 -0.81 -3.59 15.28
N LEU A 298 -0.04 -2.51 15.36
CA LEU A 298 0.79 -2.18 16.52
C LEU A 298 0.16 -1.02 17.26
N ILE A 299 0.05 -1.17 18.58
CA ILE A 299 -0.56 -0.20 19.49
C ILE A 299 0.35 0.10 20.68
N PRO A 300 0.31 1.30 21.29
CA PRO A 300 1.09 1.62 22.49
C PRO A 300 0.56 0.94 23.75
N ASP A 301 1.41 0.79 24.77
CA ASP A 301 1.04 0.20 26.07
C ASP A 301 -0.12 0.94 26.76
N ALA A 302 -0.20 2.26 26.62
CA ALA A 302 -1.30 3.04 27.21
C ALA A 302 -2.68 2.64 26.62
N MET A 303 -2.74 2.36 25.33
CA MET A 303 -3.96 1.90 24.67
C MET A 303 -4.33 0.48 25.14
N PHE A 304 -3.33 -0.40 25.22
CA PHE A 304 -3.54 -1.76 25.77
C PHE A 304 -4.02 -1.74 27.22
N ALA A 305 -3.45 -0.87 28.07
CA ALA A 305 -3.89 -0.74 29.46
C ALA A 305 -5.37 -0.37 29.58
N ALA A 306 -5.84 0.58 28.76
CA ALA A 306 -7.26 0.95 28.70
C ALA A 306 -8.14 -0.23 28.21
N PHE A 307 -7.64 -1.04 27.26
CA PHE A 307 -8.36 -2.24 26.81
C PHE A 307 -8.44 -3.30 27.90
N ALA A 308 -7.34 -3.55 28.63
CA ALA A 308 -7.28 -4.53 29.70
C ALA A 308 -8.28 -4.19 30.81
N GLU A 309 -8.29 -2.92 31.25
CA GLU A 309 -9.23 -2.45 32.29
C GLU A 309 -10.68 -2.59 31.82
N ARG A 310 -10.98 -2.11 30.59
CA ARG A 310 -12.35 -2.19 30.06
C ARG A 310 -12.80 -3.63 29.80
N SER A 311 -11.90 -4.53 29.41
CA SER A 311 -12.22 -5.94 29.20
C SER A 311 -12.54 -6.66 30.51
N ASN A 312 -12.01 -6.21 31.65
CA ASN A 312 -12.36 -6.71 32.97
C ASN A 312 -13.84 -6.47 33.26
N ASP A 313 -14.37 -5.28 32.94
CA ASP A 313 -15.78 -4.94 33.11
C ASP A 313 -16.71 -5.74 32.20
N LEU A 314 -16.26 -5.99 30.94
CA LEU A 314 -17.05 -6.64 29.89
C LEU A 314 -16.90 -8.17 29.86
N GLY A 315 -15.95 -8.73 30.62
CA GLY A 315 -15.64 -10.15 30.67
C GLY A 315 -14.65 -10.63 29.58
N ASN A 316 -14.51 -9.94 28.43
CA ASN A 316 -13.51 -10.23 27.42
C ASN A 316 -13.30 -9.05 26.48
N PHE A 317 -12.20 -9.13 25.68
CA PHE A 317 -11.96 -8.29 24.52
C PHE A 317 -12.47 -9.00 23.26
N ALA A 318 -13.72 -8.70 22.87
CA ALA A 318 -14.47 -9.45 21.85
C ALA A 318 -14.09 -9.03 20.42
N HIS A 319 -12.80 -9.15 20.05
CA HIS A 319 -12.29 -8.92 18.70
C HIS A 319 -11.14 -9.87 18.36
N GLY A 320 -11.18 -10.47 17.18
CA GLY A 320 -10.15 -11.37 16.66
C GLY A 320 -10.66 -12.13 15.44
N PHE A 321 -9.72 -12.62 14.65
CA PHE A 321 -9.99 -13.47 13.48
C PHE A 321 -9.57 -14.91 13.77
N THR A 322 -10.26 -15.88 13.17
CA THR A 322 -9.91 -17.31 13.31
C THR A 322 -8.42 -17.57 13.02
N TYR A 323 -7.86 -16.86 12.06
CA TYR A 323 -6.46 -17.02 11.63
C TYR A 323 -5.51 -15.96 12.20
N SER A 324 -5.91 -15.17 13.20
CA SER A 324 -5.01 -14.26 13.91
C SER A 324 -3.81 -15.03 14.47
N GLY A 325 -2.60 -14.62 14.10
CA GLY A 325 -1.36 -15.25 14.56
C GLY A 325 -1.23 -16.72 14.14
N HIS A 326 -1.69 -17.08 12.94
CA HIS A 326 -1.51 -18.42 12.38
C HIS A 326 -0.04 -18.81 12.41
N PRO A 327 0.35 -19.93 13.07
CA PRO A 327 1.76 -20.25 13.35
C PRO A 327 2.63 -20.36 12.10
N VAL A 328 2.11 -20.89 11.00
CA VAL A 328 2.87 -21.01 9.73
C VAL A 328 3.09 -19.63 9.11
N CYS A 329 2.05 -18.77 9.09
CA CYS A 329 2.18 -17.43 8.55
C CYS A 329 3.15 -16.58 9.39
N ALA A 330 3.09 -16.71 10.71
CA ALA A 330 3.98 -16.01 11.63
C ALA A 330 5.46 -16.48 11.49
N ALA A 331 5.69 -17.79 11.37
CA ALA A 331 7.03 -18.35 11.16
C ALA A 331 7.65 -17.84 9.84
N VAL A 332 6.89 -17.88 8.75
CA VAL A 332 7.33 -17.36 7.45
C VAL A 332 7.59 -15.86 7.48
N ALA A 333 6.71 -15.08 8.12
CA ALA A 333 6.90 -13.64 8.27
C ALA A 333 8.15 -13.30 9.11
N LEU A 334 8.36 -14.02 10.22
CA LEU A 334 9.57 -13.85 11.03
C LEU A 334 10.83 -14.13 10.20
N ARG A 335 10.89 -15.27 9.51
CA ARG A 335 12.03 -15.63 8.66
C ARG A 335 12.24 -14.63 7.52
N ASN A 336 11.16 -14.13 6.92
CA ASN A 336 11.20 -13.08 5.91
C ASN A 336 11.90 -11.82 6.43
N LEU A 337 11.59 -11.36 7.64
CA LEU A 337 12.23 -10.19 8.24
C LEU A 337 13.70 -10.45 8.58
N GLU A 338 14.03 -11.64 9.07
CA GLU A 338 15.43 -12.05 9.31
C GLU A 338 16.25 -12.01 8.02
N ILE A 339 15.73 -12.56 6.91
CA ILE A 339 16.40 -12.52 5.60
C ILE A 339 16.60 -11.08 5.12
N MET A 340 15.62 -10.20 5.31
CA MET A 340 15.77 -8.79 4.95
C MET A 340 16.92 -8.12 5.71
N GLU A 341 17.12 -8.46 6.97
CA GLU A 341 18.25 -7.96 7.78
C GLU A 341 19.57 -8.58 7.33
N GLU A 342 19.62 -9.91 7.18
CA GLU A 342 20.81 -10.65 6.71
C GLU A 342 21.33 -10.08 5.38
N LEU A 343 20.45 -9.73 4.48
CA LEU A 343 20.77 -9.13 3.19
C LEU A 343 20.97 -7.59 3.24
N SER A 344 20.82 -6.97 4.41
CA SER A 344 20.82 -5.50 4.55
C SER A 344 19.90 -4.82 3.53
N LEU A 345 18.72 -5.39 3.33
CA LEU A 345 17.87 -5.12 2.18
C LEU A 345 17.32 -3.69 2.14
N PHE A 346 17.15 -3.04 3.30
CA PHE A 346 16.72 -1.65 3.36
C PHE A 346 17.80 -0.69 2.80
N THR A 347 19.06 -0.96 3.10
CA THR A 347 20.20 -0.21 2.52
C THR A 347 20.31 -0.47 1.01
N HIS A 348 20.18 -1.72 0.58
CA HIS A 348 20.16 -2.10 -0.83
C HIS A 348 19.02 -1.39 -1.58
N ALA A 349 17.80 -1.41 -1.04
CA ALA A 349 16.63 -0.73 -1.63
C ALA A 349 16.84 0.78 -1.75
N ARG A 350 17.54 1.41 -0.79
CA ARG A 350 17.91 2.83 -0.90
C ARG A 350 18.86 3.08 -2.06
N GLN A 351 19.90 2.24 -2.22
CA GLN A 351 20.86 2.36 -3.32
C GLN A 351 20.20 2.15 -4.68
N MET A 352 19.44 1.08 -4.85
CA MET A 352 18.71 0.81 -6.10
C MET A 352 17.63 1.85 -6.36
N GLY A 353 17.03 2.39 -5.30
CA GLY A 353 16.07 3.48 -5.38
C GLY A 353 16.68 4.75 -6.00
N ILE A 354 17.88 5.13 -5.58
CA ILE A 354 18.60 6.29 -6.18
C ILE A 354 18.76 6.09 -7.69
N ILE A 355 19.16 4.88 -8.12
CA ILE A 355 19.33 4.56 -9.55
C ILE A 355 17.98 4.63 -10.27
N LEU A 356 16.95 3.96 -9.74
CA LEU A 356 15.60 3.96 -10.32
C LEU A 356 15.05 5.37 -10.49
N GLN A 357 15.09 6.20 -9.42
CA GLN A 357 14.59 7.57 -9.44
C GLN A 357 15.36 8.46 -10.44
N THR A 358 16.68 8.30 -10.50
CA THR A 358 17.54 9.06 -11.43
C THR A 358 17.20 8.71 -12.87
N ARG A 359 17.14 7.42 -13.18
CA ARG A 359 16.86 6.93 -14.52
C ARG A 359 15.43 7.27 -15.01
N LEU A 360 14.42 7.18 -14.13
CA LEU A 360 13.05 7.58 -14.48
C LEU A 360 12.95 9.08 -14.78
N ARG A 361 13.71 9.94 -14.09
CA ARG A 361 13.72 11.38 -14.35
C ARG A 361 14.29 11.75 -15.73
N GLU A 362 15.05 10.88 -16.39
CA GLU A 362 15.50 11.10 -17.77
C GLU A 362 14.32 11.19 -18.75
N PHE A 363 13.16 10.64 -18.41
CA PHE A 363 11.94 10.76 -19.20
C PHE A 363 11.14 12.05 -18.94
N ALA A 364 11.58 12.95 -18.03
CA ALA A 364 10.83 14.17 -17.70
C ALA A 364 10.61 15.10 -18.91
N GLU A 365 11.54 15.08 -19.88
CA GLU A 365 11.44 15.88 -21.13
C GLU A 365 10.61 15.17 -22.22
N HIS A 366 10.15 13.93 -21.98
CA HIS A 366 9.35 13.22 -22.98
C HIS A 366 7.95 13.85 -23.08
N PRO A 367 7.41 14.08 -24.31
CA PRO A 367 6.16 14.85 -24.51
C PRO A 367 4.94 14.35 -23.74
N LEU A 368 4.87 13.05 -23.45
CA LEU A 368 3.78 12.47 -22.66
C LEU A 368 3.98 12.55 -21.15
N VAL A 369 5.18 12.87 -20.64
CA VAL A 369 5.47 12.80 -19.21
C VAL A 369 5.24 14.17 -18.56
N GLY A 370 4.30 14.23 -17.63
CA GLY A 370 4.01 15.45 -16.87
C GLY A 370 4.79 15.54 -15.57
N GLU A 371 4.90 14.42 -14.85
CA GLU A 371 5.63 14.35 -13.58
C GLU A 371 6.27 12.97 -13.39
N VAL A 372 7.48 12.97 -12.83
CA VAL A 372 8.15 11.77 -12.28
C VAL A 372 8.35 12.00 -10.81
N ARG A 373 7.80 11.13 -9.97
CA ARG A 373 7.86 11.23 -8.50
C ARG A 373 8.12 9.88 -7.85
N GLY A 374 8.65 9.86 -6.65
CA GLY A 374 8.89 8.62 -5.91
C GLY A 374 9.91 8.78 -4.81
N GLU A 375 10.04 7.71 -3.99
CA GLU A 375 11.00 7.56 -2.91
C GLU A 375 11.45 6.09 -2.82
N GLY A 376 12.76 5.86 -2.73
CA GLY A 376 13.31 4.51 -2.73
C GLY A 376 12.91 3.72 -3.97
N LEU A 377 12.44 2.49 -3.80
CA LEU A 377 11.93 1.61 -4.86
C LEU A 377 10.42 1.73 -5.07
N LEU A 378 9.88 2.93 -4.95
CA LEU A 378 8.49 3.28 -5.20
C LEU A 378 8.46 4.52 -6.08
N ALA A 379 7.96 4.41 -7.32
CA ALA A 379 7.93 5.53 -8.25
C ALA A 379 6.63 5.57 -9.07
N GLY A 380 6.27 6.79 -9.52
CA GLY A 380 5.17 7.05 -10.43
C GLY A 380 5.60 7.97 -11.57
N VAL A 381 5.21 7.62 -12.78
CA VAL A 381 5.35 8.47 -13.97
C VAL A 381 3.96 8.83 -14.45
N GLU A 382 3.59 10.11 -14.33
CA GLU A 382 2.27 10.61 -14.74
C GLU A 382 2.29 11.04 -16.19
N LEU A 383 1.38 10.48 -16.98
CA LEU A 383 1.22 10.84 -18.39
C LEU A 383 0.21 11.99 -18.53
N VAL A 384 0.53 12.92 -19.43
CA VAL A 384 -0.30 14.10 -19.71
C VAL A 384 -0.40 14.33 -21.21
N LYS A 385 -1.51 14.97 -21.60
CA LYS A 385 -1.71 15.43 -22.99
C LYS A 385 -0.79 16.60 -23.33
N GLN A 386 -0.57 17.49 -22.35
CA GLN A 386 0.29 18.67 -22.48
C GLN A 386 0.94 18.99 -21.14
N GLN A 387 2.24 19.29 -21.17
CA GLN A 387 3.00 19.62 -19.96
C GLN A 387 2.71 21.02 -19.44
N GLN A 388 2.64 22.03 -20.32
CA GLN A 388 2.45 23.45 -19.96
C GLN A 388 1.49 24.15 -20.95
N PRO A 389 0.32 24.65 -20.48
CA PRO A 389 -0.21 24.36 -19.14
C PRO A 389 -0.53 22.87 -19.01
N ARG A 390 -0.38 22.32 -17.79
CA ARG A 390 -0.70 20.91 -17.56
C ARG A 390 -2.12 20.60 -18.03
N THR A 391 -2.24 19.66 -18.95
CA THR A 391 -3.53 19.18 -19.42
C THR A 391 -3.55 17.64 -19.34
N PRO A 392 -4.38 17.04 -18.47
CA PRO A 392 -4.50 15.58 -18.42
C PRO A 392 -5.22 15.04 -19.64
N PHE A 393 -5.08 13.76 -19.91
CA PHE A 393 -5.95 13.05 -20.83
C PHE A 393 -7.35 12.88 -20.22
N ALA A 394 -8.37 12.70 -21.05
CA ALA A 394 -9.66 12.24 -20.57
C ALA A 394 -9.55 10.78 -20.12
N ALA A 395 -10.20 10.40 -19.03
CA ALA A 395 -10.16 9.02 -18.54
C ALA A 395 -10.62 7.99 -19.59
N SER A 396 -11.50 8.40 -20.50
CA SER A 396 -11.99 7.59 -21.64
C SER A 396 -10.91 7.32 -22.69
N ASP A 397 -9.83 8.12 -22.74
CA ASP A 397 -8.75 7.96 -23.71
C ASP A 397 -7.90 6.72 -23.40
N GLY A 398 -7.83 6.30 -22.13
CA GLY A 398 -7.20 5.07 -21.70
C GLY A 398 -5.68 5.01 -21.92
N VAL A 399 -5.01 6.15 -21.91
CA VAL A 399 -3.58 6.27 -22.27
C VAL A 399 -2.69 5.48 -21.31
N GLY A 400 -2.94 5.59 -19.99
CA GLY A 400 -2.21 4.83 -18.99
C GLY A 400 -2.38 3.32 -19.14
N ALA A 401 -3.60 2.87 -19.46
CA ALA A 401 -3.87 1.45 -19.69
C ALA A 401 -3.17 0.93 -20.96
N TYR A 402 -3.13 1.73 -22.02
CA TYR A 402 -2.38 1.40 -23.23
C TYR A 402 -0.88 1.31 -22.93
N CYS A 403 -0.33 2.28 -22.18
CA CYS A 403 1.08 2.29 -21.82
C CYS A 403 1.47 1.05 -20.97
N ALA A 404 0.66 0.69 -19.98
CA ALA A 404 0.90 -0.51 -19.19
C ALA A 404 0.91 -1.77 -20.06
N LYS A 405 -0.04 -1.88 -21.02
CA LYS A 405 -0.06 -2.98 -21.98
C LYS A 405 1.18 -2.99 -22.89
N ALA A 406 1.61 -1.84 -23.40
CA ALA A 406 2.81 -1.71 -24.21
C ALA A 406 4.08 -2.12 -23.45
N CYS A 407 4.17 -1.77 -22.15
CA CYS A 407 5.22 -2.27 -21.26
C CYS A 407 5.15 -3.79 -21.10
N GLU A 408 3.97 -4.36 -20.92
CA GLU A 408 3.78 -5.81 -20.82
C GLU A 408 4.19 -6.54 -22.12
N GLU A 409 3.89 -5.96 -23.27
CA GLU A 409 4.36 -6.45 -24.57
C GLU A 409 5.90 -6.42 -24.68
N ALA A 410 6.54 -5.40 -24.10
CA ALA A 410 7.99 -5.28 -23.98
C ALA A 410 8.60 -6.20 -22.89
N GLY A 411 7.78 -6.95 -22.15
CA GLY A 411 8.20 -7.87 -21.10
C GLY A 411 8.43 -7.20 -19.73
N LEU A 412 7.70 -6.14 -19.42
CA LEU A 412 7.73 -5.45 -18.13
C LEU A 412 6.32 -5.36 -17.54
N ILE A 413 6.10 -5.86 -16.34
CA ILE A 413 4.86 -5.67 -15.60
C ILE A 413 4.95 -4.36 -14.83
N VAL A 414 4.06 -3.43 -15.14
CA VAL A 414 3.80 -2.18 -14.41
C VAL A 414 2.30 -2.02 -14.22
N ARG A 415 1.90 -1.13 -13.32
CA ARG A 415 0.48 -0.86 -13.08
C ARG A 415 0.12 0.56 -13.44
N ASN A 416 -0.95 0.74 -14.20
CA ASN A 416 -1.54 2.05 -14.38
C ASN A 416 -2.54 2.37 -13.26
N LEU A 417 -2.44 3.58 -12.73
CA LEU A 417 -3.34 4.19 -11.74
C LEU A 417 -3.94 5.44 -12.42
N GLY A 418 -5.01 5.24 -13.21
CA GLY A 418 -5.38 6.21 -14.23
C GLY A 418 -4.27 6.32 -15.27
N ASP A 419 -3.76 7.53 -15.49
CA ASP A 419 -2.63 7.79 -16.39
C ASP A 419 -1.27 7.86 -15.68
N THR A 420 -1.18 7.46 -14.41
CA THR A 420 0.10 7.27 -13.72
C THR A 420 0.56 5.82 -13.87
N LEU A 421 1.77 5.59 -14.40
CA LEU A 421 2.46 4.30 -14.38
C LEU A 421 3.21 4.17 -13.07
N ALA A 422 2.87 3.15 -12.27
CA ALA A 422 3.49 2.89 -10.98
C ALA A 422 4.57 1.80 -11.10
N PHE A 423 5.69 2.02 -10.39
CA PHE A 423 6.83 1.12 -10.27
C PHE A 423 7.08 0.79 -8.82
N CYS A 424 7.18 -0.48 -8.53
CA CYS A 424 7.41 -1.01 -7.19
C CYS A 424 8.09 -2.39 -7.30
N PRO A 425 9.29 -2.49 -7.89
CA PRO A 425 9.94 -3.77 -8.12
C PRO A 425 10.25 -4.47 -6.79
N PRO A 426 10.49 -5.81 -6.76
CA PRO A 426 11.02 -6.49 -5.59
C PRO A 426 12.28 -5.80 -5.06
N LEU A 427 12.46 -5.75 -3.73
CA LEU A 427 13.58 -5.03 -3.13
C LEU A 427 14.95 -5.65 -3.46
N ILE A 428 14.96 -6.91 -3.88
CA ILE A 428 16.16 -7.64 -4.31
C ILE A 428 16.64 -7.28 -5.73
N ILE A 429 15.94 -6.39 -6.44
CA ILE A 429 16.33 -5.96 -7.78
C ILE A 429 17.74 -5.38 -7.76
N ASN A 430 18.59 -5.78 -8.72
CA ASN A 430 19.94 -5.24 -8.87
C ASN A 430 20.01 -4.13 -9.92
N GLU A 431 21.18 -3.49 -10.06
CA GLU A 431 21.40 -2.37 -10.96
C GLU A 431 21.11 -2.73 -12.44
N ASP A 432 21.60 -3.88 -12.92
CA ASP A 432 21.34 -4.32 -14.31
C ASP A 432 19.85 -4.52 -14.56
N GLN A 433 19.13 -5.06 -13.58
CA GLN A 433 17.69 -5.26 -13.67
C GLN A 433 16.91 -3.94 -13.59
N VAL A 434 17.43 -2.93 -12.85
CA VAL A 434 16.86 -1.57 -12.89
C VAL A 434 17.04 -0.98 -14.29
N HIS A 435 18.22 -1.12 -14.90
CA HIS A 435 18.43 -0.68 -16.28
C HIS A 435 17.54 -1.40 -17.27
N GLU A 436 17.38 -2.72 -17.15
CA GLU A 436 16.42 -3.51 -17.96
C GLU A 436 14.98 -3.00 -17.82
N LEU A 437 14.55 -2.68 -16.58
CA LEU A 437 13.23 -2.11 -16.31
C LEU A 437 13.03 -0.78 -17.06
N ILE A 438 14.01 0.11 -16.96
CA ILE A 438 14.00 1.43 -17.61
C ILE A 438 13.94 1.30 -19.15
N ASP A 439 14.76 0.42 -19.74
CA ASP A 439 14.78 0.20 -21.18
C ASP A 439 13.45 -0.36 -21.71
N LYS A 440 12.84 -1.27 -20.95
CA LYS A 440 11.51 -1.83 -21.29
C LYS A 440 10.42 -0.79 -21.16
N PHE A 441 10.45 0.03 -20.08
CA PHE A 441 9.53 1.14 -19.92
C PHE A 441 9.65 2.16 -21.06
N GLY A 442 10.87 2.57 -21.43
CA GLY A 442 11.12 3.48 -22.54
C GLY A 442 10.48 2.99 -23.85
N ARG A 443 10.62 1.69 -24.16
CA ARG A 443 9.95 1.09 -25.34
C ARG A 443 8.43 1.17 -25.26
N GLY A 444 7.86 0.89 -24.07
CA GLY A 444 6.41 1.02 -23.85
C GLY A 444 5.92 2.45 -23.98
N LEU A 445 6.69 3.42 -23.48
CA LEU A 445 6.38 4.84 -23.54
C LEU A 445 6.41 5.37 -25.00
N GLU A 446 7.43 5.01 -25.77
CA GLU A 446 7.54 5.38 -27.19
C GLU A 446 6.40 4.77 -28.04
N ALA A 447 6.06 3.50 -27.79
CA ALA A 447 4.92 2.87 -28.44
C ALA A 447 3.61 3.60 -28.10
N THR A 448 3.48 4.05 -26.86
CA THR A 448 2.32 4.83 -26.41
C THR A 448 2.28 6.20 -27.09
N TYR A 449 3.39 6.87 -27.21
CA TYR A 449 3.46 8.17 -27.89
C TYR A 449 3.08 8.05 -29.39
N ALA A 450 3.58 7.03 -30.06
CA ALA A 450 3.20 6.75 -31.46
C ALA A 450 1.69 6.46 -31.58
N TRP A 451 1.12 5.72 -30.64
CA TRP A 451 -0.32 5.44 -30.60
C TRP A 451 -1.16 6.70 -30.33
N VAL A 452 -0.80 7.52 -29.33
CA VAL A 452 -1.48 8.78 -28.99
C VAL A 452 -1.52 9.72 -30.19
N ARG A 453 -0.40 9.86 -30.92
CA ARG A 453 -0.33 10.66 -32.15
C ARG A 453 -1.25 10.11 -33.25
N LYS A 454 -1.28 8.79 -33.43
CA LYS A 454 -2.15 8.15 -34.42
C LYS A 454 -3.64 8.35 -34.10
N GLN A 455 -3.99 8.41 -32.83
CA GLN A 455 -5.36 8.65 -32.37
C GLN A 455 -5.73 10.15 -32.34
N SER A 456 -4.80 11.05 -32.66
CA SER A 456 -4.98 12.51 -32.59
C SER A 456 -5.41 12.99 -31.17
N LEU A 457 -4.86 12.36 -30.14
CA LEU A 457 -5.13 12.72 -28.75
C LEU A 457 -4.23 13.87 -28.22
N THR A 458 -3.17 14.22 -28.97
CA THR A 458 -2.26 15.35 -28.66
C THR A 458 -2.73 16.63 -29.30
#